data_acb2902f4fb040d03b8dabe3246a7528
#
_entry.id   acb2902f4fb040d03b8dabe3246a7528
#
_cell.length_a   1.000
_cell.length_b   1.000
_cell.length_c   1.000
_cell.angle_alpha   90.00
_cell.angle_beta   90.00
_cell.angle_gamma   90.00
#
_symmetry.space_group_name_H-M   'P 1'
#
loop_
_entity.id
_entity.type
_entity.pdbx_description
1 polymer ?
#
loop_
_entity_poly.entity_id
_entity_poly.type
_entity_poly.pdbx_seq_one_letter_code
_entity_poly.pdbx_strand_id
1 'polypeptide(L)'
;LQNINGEFDAIDPEEILTEDLEELLSADPNVKNYSFTVVGKEIYYRENSVMRPVDVSATAKERIKGMIGIRDCTRALINLQLNEYSDADIKQKQEELSALYDGYTAKFGILNSRANRIAFDQDSSYSLICSLENLDEEGNFKEKAAIFQKRTIKQEKVVTSVDTASEALTVSLSEKAVVDLPYMSELSGKDTKEIVEELRGVIFEDPITGKWETADEYLSGNVREKLKIATSYAETKPEFSINVQALKQIQPQNLDASEIEIRIGATWIDPKYIDDFMGEVFQTPHYLLDPGAVKTSFSNITSTWNIAGKNAETSRSFANTTFGTTRVTAYKLLEDTLNLKDIKIYDTFDERRVLNKEETTIASQKQENIKEAFKDWIFRDPERRQKIVETYNELFNSVRPREYEGSHLTFPGMTPDLE
;
A
#
# COMPACT_ATOMS: atom_id res chain seq x y z
N LEU A 1 -34.51 -1.22 34.92
CA LEU A 1 -33.61 -0.06 35.09
C LEU A 1 -33.46 0.39 36.58
N GLN A 2 -34.27 -0.11 37.49
CA GLN A 2 -34.17 0.22 38.93
C GLN A 2 -33.35 -0.77 39.76
N ASN A 3 -32.88 -1.91 39.20
CA ASN A 3 -32.11 -2.89 39.94
C ASN A 3 -30.58 -2.90 39.62
N ILE A 4 -30.12 -2.00 38.74
CA ILE A 4 -28.68 -1.93 38.41
C ILE A 4 -27.94 -0.91 39.26
N ASN A 5 -28.65 0.07 39.85
CA ASN A 5 -28.01 1.08 40.70
C ASN A 5 -27.79 0.66 42.17
N GLY A 6 -28.32 -0.45 42.61
CA GLY A 6 -28.20 -0.90 44.01
C GLY A 6 -26.97 -1.74 44.32
N GLU A 7 -26.29 -2.29 43.31
CA GLU A 7 -25.07 -3.07 43.51
C GLU A 7 -23.77 -2.26 43.40
N PHE A 8 -23.84 -1.04 42.82
CA PHE A 8 -22.63 -0.19 42.70
C PHE A 8 -22.36 0.68 43.95
N ASP A 9 -23.38 0.89 44.81
CA ASP A 9 -23.20 1.67 46.04
C ASP A 9 -22.57 0.87 47.21
N ALA A 10 -22.25 -0.42 47.01
CA ALA A 10 -21.66 -1.28 48.05
C ALA A 10 -20.16 -1.47 47.92
N ILE A 11 -19.50 -0.91 46.90
CA ILE A 11 -18.07 -0.97 46.71
C ILE A 11 -17.49 0.42 46.99
N ASP A 12 -16.84 0.58 48.13
CA ASP A 12 -16.14 1.83 48.47
C ASP A 12 -14.96 2.01 47.48
N PRO A 13 -14.99 3.07 46.62
CA PRO A 13 -13.90 3.29 45.68
C PRO A 13 -12.54 3.59 46.35
N GLU A 14 -12.53 3.98 47.61
CA GLU A 14 -11.29 4.22 48.35
C GLU A 14 -10.66 2.93 48.88
N GLU A 15 -11.44 1.86 49.09
CA GLU A 15 -10.89 0.55 49.53
C GLU A 15 -10.16 -0.22 48.41
N ILE A 16 -10.55 -0.01 47.15
CA ILE A 16 -9.88 -0.64 45.97
C ILE A 16 -8.61 0.11 45.55
N LEU A 17 -8.50 1.39 45.92
CA LEU A 17 -7.35 2.22 45.55
C LEU A 17 -6.19 2.18 46.53
N THR A 18 -6.36 1.63 47.76
CA THR A 18 -5.36 1.73 48.82
C THR A 18 -4.47 0.49 48.97
N GLU A 19 -4.87 -0.71 48.54
CA GLU A 19 -4.02 -1.91 48.69
C GLU A 19 -3.00 -2.12 47.56
N ASP A 20 -3.22 -1.56 46.36
CA ASP A 20 -2.29 -1.76 45.21
C ASP A 20 -1.40 -0.53 44.89
N LEU A 21 -1.61 0.62 45.53
CA LEU A 21 -0.89 1.86 45.18
C LEU A 21 0.41 2.09 45.96
N GLU A 22 0.63 1.41 47.07
CA GLU A 22 1.84 1.64 47.88
C GLU A 22 3.13 1.05 47.29
N GLU A 23 3.08 0.15 46.31
CA GLU A 23 4.26 -0.47 45.67
C GLU A 23 4.60 0.05 44.26
N LEU A 24 3.76 0.89 43.69
CA LEU A 24 4.01 1.44 42.36
C LEU A 24 4.98 2.62 42.40
N LEU A 25 6.08 2.49 41.67
CA LEU A 25 7.04 3.58 41.49
C LEU A 25 6.74 4.35 40.19
N SER A 26 6.96 5.69 40.19
CA SER A 26 6.99 6.46 38.98
C SER A 26 8.05 5.94 38.01
N ALA A 27 7.74 5.86 36.73
CA ALA A 27 8.66 5.34 35.75
C ALA A 27 9.93 6.19 35.63
N ASP A 28 11.10 5.55 35.74
CA ASP A 28 12.36 6.18 35.38
C ASP A 28 12.42 6.41 33.87
N PRO A 29 12.65 7.66 33.41
CA PRO A 29 12.75 7.98 31.99
C PRO A 29 13.83 7.18 31.25
N ASN A 30 14.88 6.76 31.93
CA ASN A 30 16.01 6.03 31.36
C ASN A 30 15.71 4.54 31.15
N VAL A 31 14.69 4.00 31.79
CA VAL A 31 14.25 2.60 31.61
C VAL A 31 13.29 2.56 30.42
N LYS A 32 13.53 1.72 29.44
CA LYS A 32 12.61 1.56 28.29
C LYS A 32 11.27 1.00 28.75
N ASN A 33 10.19 1.40 28.08
CA ASN A 33 8.88 0.84 28.30
C ASN A 33 8.89 -0.68 28.02
N TYR A 34 8.12 -1.43 28.77
CA TYR A 34 8.06 -2.90 28.72
C TYR A 34 9.43 -3.57 28.93
N SER A 35 10.18 -3.10 29.93
CA SER A 35 11.49 -3.64 30.26
C SER A 35 11.63 -3.84 31.76
N PHE A 36 12.36 -4.91 32.15
CA PHE A 36 12.75 -5.13 33.53
C PHE A 36 13.86 -4.15 33.92
N THR A 37 13.86 -3.75 35.17
CA THR A 37 14.92 -2.95 35.81
C THR A 37 15.15 -3.37 37.25
N VAL A 38 16.30 -2.97 37.83
CA VAL A 38 16.63 -3.22 39.21
C VAL A 38 16.60 -1.91 39.96
N VAL A 39 15.73 -1.82 40.98
CA VAL A 39 15.69 -0.69 41.91
C VAL A 39 16.06 -1.20 43.29
N GLY A 40 17.21 -0.74 43.83
CA GLY A 40 17.76 -1.27 45.04
C GLY A 40 18.18 -2.76 44.92
N LYS A 41 17.42 -3.66 45.52
CA LYS A 41 17.64 -5.11 45.43
C LYS A 41 16.53 -5.85 44.69
N GLU A 42 15.43 -5.17 44.41
CA GLU A 42 14.23 -5.75 43.81
C GLU A 42 14.16 -5.50 42.29
N ILE A 43 13.39 -6.34 41.61
CA ILE A 43 13.15 -6.22 40.17
C ILE A 43 11.81 -5.53 39.96
N TYR A 44 11.82 -4.57 39.08
CA TYR A 44 10.61 -3.86 38.61
C TYR A 44 10.45 -4.04 37.12
N TYR A 45 9.20 -4.02 36.67
CA TYR A 45 8.83 -3.99 35.26
C TYR A 45 8.18 -2.68 34.93
N ARG A 46 8.71 -1.96 33.95
CA ARG A 46 8.12 -0.70 33.49
C ARG A 46 6.98 -0.94 32.54
N GLU A 47 5.82 -0.40 32.89
CA GLU A 47 4.63 -0.38 32.04
C GLU A 47 4.12 1.06 31.97
N ASN A 48 4.35 1.70 30.81
CA ASN A 48 4.00 3.11 30.57
C ASN A 48 4.62 4.07 31.61
N SER A 49 3.82 4.71 32.44
CA SER A 49 4.23 5.71 33.40
C SER A 49 4.57 5.17 34.78
N VAL A 50 4.47 3.86 34.98
CA VAL A 50 4.67 3.21 36.28
C VAL A 50 5.65 2.05 36.20
N MET A 51 6.30 1.76 37.31
CA MET A 51 7.10 0.55 37.49
C MET A 51 6.46 -0.32 38.57
N ARG A 52 6.16 -1.58 38.24
CA ARG A 52 5.53 -2.55 39.12
C ARG A 52 6.60 -3.51 39.69
N PRO A 53 6.60 -3.83 40.97
CA PRO A 53 7.47 -4.84 41.50
C PRO A 53 7.16 -6.21 40.91
N VAL A 54 8.20 -7.01 40.66
CA VAL A 54 8.07 -8.35 40.10
C VAL A 54 8.30 -9.38 41.18
N ASP A 55 7.26 -10.05 41.60
CA ASP A 55 7.37 -11.13 42.60
C ASP A 55 7.65 -12.46 41.91
N VAL A 56 8.91 -12.90 42.05
CA VAL A 56 9.39 -14.17 41.48
C VAL A 56 10.36 -14.83 42.44
N SER A 57 10.60 -16.13 42.25
CA SER A 57 11.52 -16.88 43.07
C SER A 57 12.95 -16.28 43.09
N ALA A 58 13.73 -16.53 44.14
CA ALA A 58 15.10 -16.05 44.26
C ALA A 58 15.98 -16.44 43.06
N THR A 59 15.82 -17.65 42.53
CA THR A 59 16.52 -18.12 41.33
C THR A 59 16.09 -17.35 40.08
N ALA A 60 14.80 -17.04 39.91
CA ALA A 60 14.30 -16.25 38.82
C ALA A 60 14.77 -14.79 38.92
N LYS A 61 14.82 -14.20 40.14
CA LYS A 61 15.39 -12.86 40.37
C LYS A 61 16.83 -12.77 39.91
N GLU A 62 17.68 -13.74 40.26
CA GLU A 62 19.07 -13.77 39.82
C GLU A 62 19.20 -13.93 38.29
N ARG A 63 18.36 -14.77 37.72
CA ARG A 63 18.30 -14.97 36.26
C ARG A 63 17.95 -13.69 35.54
N ILE A 64 16.89 -13.00 35.94
CA ILE A 64 16.46 -11.73 35.37
C ILE A 64 17.53 -10.65 35.53
N LYS A 65 18.15 -10.52 36.70
CA LYS A 65 19.25 -9.59 36.97
C LYS A 65 20.44 -9.80 36.03
N GLY A 66 20.82 -11.05 35.80
CA GLY A 66 21.90 -11.40 34.89
C GLY A 66 21.56 -11.00 33.43
N MET A 67 20.33 -11.26 33.00
CA MET A 67 19.87 -10.88 31.65
C MET A 67 19.76 -9.36 31.48
N ILE A 68 19.34 -8.62 32.53
CA ILE A 68 19.38 -7.15 32.53
C ILE A 68 20.82 -6.65 32.30
N GLY A 69 21.81 -7.22 33.03
CA GLY A 69 23.21 -6.84 32.86
C GLY A 69 23.74 -7.08 31.45
N ILE A 70 23.44 -8.25 30.86
CA ILE A 70 23.81 -8.58 29.50
C ILE A 70 23.13 -7.62 28.50
N ARG A 71 21.84 -7.36 28.67
CA ARG A 71 21.06 -6.42 27.82
C ARG A 71 21.68 -5.02 27.84
N ASP A 72 21.94 -4.50 29.02
CA ASP A 72 22.42 -3.13 29.19
C ASP A 72 23.85 -2.97 28.65
N CYS A 73 24.69 -3.97 28.88
CA CYS A 73 26.03 -4.03 28.30
C CYS A 73 25.98 -4.13 26.77
N THR A 74 25.08 -4.92 26.21
CA THR A 74 24.88 -5.04 24.75
C THR A 74 24.41 -3.70 24.14
N ARG A 75 23.45 -3.04 24.79
CA ARG A 75 23.00 -1.69 24.36
C ARG A 75 24.13 -0.66 24.41
N ALA A 76 24.94 -0.69 25.47
CA ALA A 76 26.09 0.18 25.59
C ALA A 76 27.14 -0.09 24.47
N LEU A 77 27.41 -1.36 24.17
CA LEU A 77 28.31 -1.75 23.09
C LEU A 77 27.79 -1.30 21.72
N ILE A 78 26.50 -1.47 21.45
CA ILE A 78 25.85 -0.97 20.22
C ILE A 78 26.02 0.56 20.15
N ASN A 79 25.76 1.27 21.25
CA ASN A 79 25.89 2.72 21.28
C ASN A 79 27.34 3.20 21.03
N LEU A 80 28.34 2.49 21.58
CA LEU A 80 29.76 2.77 21.28
C LEU A 80 30.08 2.55 19.80
N GLN A 81 29.50 1.51 19.15
CA GLN A 81 29.71 1.26 17.74
C GLN A 81 29.03 2.28 16.83
N LEU A 82 27.90 2.85 17.25
CA LEU A 82 27.17 3.90 16.52
C LEU A 82 27.81 5.29 16.62
N ASN A 83 28.47 5.60 17.76
CA ASN A 83 29.01 6.93 18.07
C ASN A 83 30.54 6.93 18.10
N GLU A 84 31.22 6.86 16.99
CA GLU A 84 32.66 7.08 16.75
C GLU A 84 33.66 6.80 17.91
N TYR A 85 33.31 5.94 18.86
CA TYR A 85 34.25 5.55 19.92
C TYR A 85 35.41 4.71 19.35
N SER A 86 36.54 4.78 20.04
CA SER A 86 37.75 4.08 19.62
C SER A 86 37.56 2.56 19.61
N ASP A 87 38.31 1.87 18.77
CA ASP A 87 38.32 0.41 18.74
C ASP A 87 38.76 -0.19 20.08
N ALA A 88 39.57 0.55 20.88
CA ALA A 88 39.96 0.16 22.24
C ALA A 88 38.77 0.16 23.20
N ASP A 89 37.90 1.19 23.14
CA ASP A 89 36.69 1.26 23.96
C ASP A 89 35.70 0.17 23.61
N ILE A 90 35.53 -0.06 22.31
CA ILE A 90 34.66 -1.12 21.80
C ILE A 90 35.17 -2.48 22.27
N LYS A 91 36.48 -2.74 22.15
CA LYS A 91 37.07 -4.00 22.60
C LYS A 91 36.94 -4.22 24.12
N GLN A 92 37.14 -3.19 24.91
CA GLN A 92 36.94 -3.24 26.35
C GLN A 92 35.49 -3.63 26.69
N LYS A 93 34.51 -3.05 25.99
CA LYS A 93 33.09 -3.35 26.21
C LYS A 93 32.71 -4.76 25.70
N GLN A 94 33.38 -5.26 24.64
CA GLN A 94 33.23 -6.65 24.18
C GLN A 94 33.75 -7.66 25.22
N GLU A 95 34.87 -7.36 25.85
CA GLU A 95 35.44 -8.20 26.93
C GLU A 95 34.51 -8.23 28.14
N GLU A 96 33.95 -7.08 28.55
CA GLU A 96 32.95 -6.98 29.62
C GLU A 96 31.67 -7.79 29.28
N LEU A 97 31.13 -7.63 28.06
CA LEU A 97 29.98 -8.40 27.61
C LEU A 97 30.26 -9.89 27.58
N SER A 98 31.46 -10.31 27.17
CA SER A 98 31.88 -11.71 27.15
C SER A 98 31.94 -12.28 28.56
N ALA A 99 32.49 -11.54 29.49
CA ALA A 99 32.58 -11.96 30.91
C ALA A 99 31.18 -12.11 31.54
N LEU A 100 30.27 -11.16 31.29
CA LEU A 100 28.89 -11.23 31.76
C LEU A 100 28.15 -12.44 31.16
N TYR A 101 28.30 -12.65 29.86
CA TYR A 101 27.68 -13.78 29.15
C TYR A 101 28.19 -15.12 29.67
N ASP A 102 29.52 -15.29 29.76
CA ASP A 102 30.12 -16.55 30.20
C ASP A 102 29.77 -16.87 31.66
N GLY A 103 29.80 -15.86 32.56
CA GLY A 103 29.37 -16.02 33.94
C GLY A 103 27.89 -16.39 34.08
N TYR A 104 27.04 -15.81 33.22
CA TYR A 104 25.62 -16.11 33.19
C TYR A 104 25.33 -17.52 32.67
N THR A 105 25.88 -17.84 31.48
CA THR A 105 25.62 -19.12 30.82
C THR A 105 26.17 -20.34 31.58
N ALA A 106 27.28 -20.18 32.31
CA ALA A 106 27.79 -21.21 33.21
C ALA A 106 26.80 -21.57 34.34
N LYS A 107 25.97 -20.64 34.77
CA LYS A 107 24.99 -20.84 35.85
C LYS A 107 23.59 -21.19 35.35
N PHE A 108 23.15 -20.57 34.27
CA PHE A 108 21.75 -20.58 33.83
C PHE A 108 21.54 -21.19 32.45
N GLY A 109 22.59 -21.62 31.77
CA GLY A 109 22.54 -22.11 30.41
C GLY A 109 22.37 -21.01 29.36
N ILE A 110 22.26 -21.39 28.10
CA ILE A 110 22.16 -20.46 26.97
C ILE A 110 20.97 -19.50 27.08
N LEU A 111 21.09 -18.27 26.56
CA LEU A 111 20.06 -17.23 26.64
C LEU A 111 18.75 -17.68 25.96
N ASN A 112 18.87 -18.44 24.88
CA ASN A 112 17.73 -18.99 24.13
C ASN A 112 17.06 -20.19 24.83
N SER A 113 17.52 -20.62 26.01
CA SER A 113 16.90 -21.75 26.72
C SER A 113 15.48 -21.42 27.16
N ARG A 114 14.61 -22.46 27.21
CA ARG A 114 13.22 -22.31 27.63
C ARG A 114 13.06 -21.63 28.98
N ALA A 115 13.94 -21.92 29.94
CA ALA A 115 13.87 -21.34 31.28
C ALA A 115 14.23 -19.85 31.31
N ASN A 116 15.18 -19.42 30.47
CA ASN A 116 15.55 -18.02 30.30
C ASN A 116 14.44 -17.26 29.55
N ARG A 117 13.83 -17.88 28.55
CA ARG A 117 12.69 -17.35 27.86
C ARG A 117 11.52 -17.04 28.79
N ILE A 118 11.09 -18.03 29.59
CA ILE A 118 9.97 -17.85 30.52
C ILE A 118 10.26 -16.72 31.54
N ALA A 119 11.53 -16.52 31.92
CA ALA A 119 11.89 -15.49 32.87
C ALA A 119 11.97 -14.07 32.29
N PHE A 120 12.18 -13.91 30.96
CA PHE A 120 12.54 -12.62 30.39
C PHE A 120 11.85 -12.27 29.09
N ASP A 121 10.97 -13.09 28.55
CA ASP A 121 10.29 -12.85 27.26
C ASP A 121 9.38 -11.61 27.24
N GLN A 122 8.95 -11.15 28.41
CA GLN A 122 8.21 -9.90 28.56
C GLN A 122 9.08 -8.64 28.36
N ASP A 123 10.41 -8.77 28.46
CA ASP A 123 11.30 -7.61 28.21
C ASP A 123 11.35 -7.29 26.71
N SER A 124 11.09 -6.04 26.36
CA SER A 124 11.09 -5.54 24.99
C SER A 124 12.42 -5.78 24.24
N SER A 125 13.49 -6.09 24.95
CA SER A 125 14.80 -6.40 24.38
C SER A 125 15.19 -7.88 24.48
N TYR A 126 14.24 -8.76 24.75
CA TYR A 126 14.52 -10.20 24.80
C TYR A 126 15.12 -10.71 23.48
N SER A 127 14.55 -10.30 22.35
CA SER A 127 15.09 -10.66 21.02
C SER A 127 16.53 -10.18 20.80
N LEU A 128 16.87 -9.00 21.32
CA LEU A 128 18.25 -8.48 21.27
C LEU A 128 19.23 -9.39 22.01
N ILE A 129 18.86 -9.89 23.19
CA ILE A 129 19.74 -10.79 23.95
C ILE A 129 19.83 -12.15 23.27
N CYS A 130 18.73 -12.66 22.74
CA CYS A 130 18.72 -13.92 22.00
C CYS A 130 19.61 -13.88 20.76
N SER A 131 19.75 -12.73 20.10
CA SER A 131 20.63 -12.55 18.94
C SER A 131 22.12 -12.60 19.25
N LEU A 132 22.51 -12.67 20.52
CA LEU A 132 23.90 -12.88 20.94
C LEU A 132 24.37 -14.33 20.75
N GLU A 133 23.47 -15.24 20.44
CA GLU A 133 23.75 -16.66 20.21
C GLU A 133 23.36 -17.06 18.81
N ASN A 134 24.29 -17.66 18.07
CA ASN A 134 23.99 -18.36 16.84
C ASN A 134 23.62 -19.81 17.17
N LEU A 135 22.43 -20.22 16.74
CA LEU A 135 21.90 -21.57 16.95
C LEU A 135 22.00 -22.37 15.64
N ASP A 136 22.08 -23.69 15.74
CA ASP A 136 21.93 -24.60 14.61
C ASP A 136 20.44 -24.77 14.22
N GLU A 137 20.17 -25.58 13.20
CA GLU A 137 18.81 -25.86 12.70
C GLU A 137 17.95 -26.60 13.74
N GLU A 138 18.57 -27.24 14.71
CA GLU A 138 17.93 -27.97 15.81
C GLU A 138 17.70 -27.10 17.05
N GLY A 139 18.19 -25.84 17.02
CA GLY A 139 18.08 -24.88 18.14
C GLY A 139 19.16 -25.04 19.22
N ASN A 140 20.23 -25.79 18.97
CA ASN A 140 21.35 -25.90 19.89
C ASN A 140 22.36 -24.76 19.68
N PHE A 141 23.07 -24.40 20.71
CA PHE A 141 24.10 -23.39 20.66
C PHE A 141 25.24 -23.81 19.72
N LYS A 142 25.53 -23.00 18.74
CA LYS A 142 26.62 -23.18 17.77
C LYS A 142 27.84 -22.31 18.16
N GLU A 143 27.62 -21.01 18.28
CA GLU A 143 28.68 -20.04 18.58
C GLU A 143 28.10 -18.72 19.11
N LYS A 144 28.96 -17.89 19.72
CA LYS A 144 28.64 -16.52 20.08
C LYS A 144 28.50 -15.66 18.80
N ALA A 145 27.58 -14.71 18.79
CA ALA A 145 27.41 -13.76 17.69
C ALA A 145 28.70 -12.92 17.45
N ALA A 146 28.88 -12.46 16.25
CA ALA A 146 30.06 -11.71 15.83
C ALA A 146 30.33 -10.43 16.63
N ILE A 147 29.32 -9.85 17.29
CA ILE A 147 29.42 -8.63 18.10
C ILE A 147 30.40 -8.77 19.28
N PHE A 148 30.64 -9.97 19.78
CA PHE A 148 31.62 -10.24 20.84
C PHE A 148 33.07 -10.05 20.41
N GLN A 149 33.37 -10.11 19.11
CA GLN A 149 34.74 -10.15 18.59
C GLN A 149 35.03 -9.05 17.58
N LYS A 150 34.02 -8.60 16.82
CA LYS A 150 34.19 -7.63 15.74
C LYS A 150 33.22 -6.46 15.91
N ARG A 151 33.61 -5.33 15.31
CA ARG A 151 32.67 -4.23 15.08
C ARG A 151 31.65 -4.69 14.04
N THR A 152 30.39 -4.78 14.43
CA THR A 152 29.27 -5.24 13.56
C THR A 152 28.47 -4.09 12.97
N ILE A 153 28.52 -2.92 13.59
CA ILE A 153 27.88 -1.71 13.12
C ILE A 153 28.99 -0.79 12.61
N LYS A 154 29.00 -0.58 11.30
CA LYS A 154 29.88 0.43 10.68
C LYS A 154 29.11 1.74 10.69
N GLN A 155 29.83 2.80 10.97
CA GLN A 155 29.32 4.12 10.87
C GLN A 155 28.97 4.41 9.41
N GLU A 156 27.86 5.03 9.18
CA GLU A 156 27.51 5.63 7.89
C GLU A 156 28.50 6.75 7.63
N LYS A 157 29.48 6.54 6.74
CA LYS A 157 30.35 7.62 6.30
C LYS A 157 29.50 8.56 5.47
N VAL A 158 29.28 9.76 5.96
CA VAL A 158 28.72 10.84 5.15
C VAL A 158 29.65 11.03 3.94
N VAL A 159 29.12 10.77 2.76
CA VAL A 159 29.87 10.95 1.51
C VAL A 159 29.93 12.46 1.25
N THR A 160 31.10 13.04 1.35
CA THR A 160 31.33 14.48 1.15
C THR A 160 31.73 14.86 -0.27
N SER A 161 32.21 13.91 -1.07
CA SER A 161 32.56 14.12 -2.47
C SER A 161 32.48 12.81 -3.25
N VAL A 162 32.19 12.92 -4.54
CA VAL A 162 32.13 11.81 -5.49
C VAL A 162 32.73 12.24 -6.82
N ASP A 163 33.15 11.27 -7.65
CA ASP A 163 33.85 11.53 -8.91
C ASP A 163 32.90 11.57 -10.12
N THR A 164 31.75 10.91 -10.04
CA THR A 164 30.82 10.75 -11.17
C THR A 164 29.43 11.26 -10.87
N ALA A 165 28.69 11.65 -11.91
CA ALA A 165 27.28 12.03 -11.78
C ALA A 165 26.39 10.87 -11.31
N SER A 166 26.73 9.63 -11.68
CA SER A 166 26.00 8.42 -11.25
C SER A 166 26.16 8.16 -9.74
N GLU A 167 27.37 8.36 -9.20
CA GLU A 167 27.58 8.29 -7.75
C GLU A 167 26.86 9.39 -7.02
N ALA A 168 26.91 10.66 -7.55
CA ALA A 168 26.15 11.78 -6.99
C ALA A 168 24.64 11.50 -6.96
N LEU A 169 24.09 10.89 -8.02
CA LEU A 169 22.69 10.46 -8.07
C LEU A 169 22.39 9.44 -6.98
N THR A 170 23.26 8.42 -6.84
CA THR A 170 23.09 7.37 -5.81
C THR A 170 23.07 7.96 -4.40
N VAL A 171 23.97 8.90 -4.10
CA VAL A 171 24.01 9.59 -2.80
C VAL A 171 22.76 10.46 -2.61
N SER A 172 22.36 11.23 -3.64
CA SER A 172 21.17 12.07 -3.59
C SER A 172 19.90 11.25 -3.31
N LEU A 173 19.75 10.09 -3.96
CA LEU A 173 18.60 9.18 -3.74
C LEU A 173 18.64 8.54 -2.35
N SER A 174 19.83 8.18 -1.84
CA SER A 174 19.95 7.55 -0.52
C SER A 174 19.70 8.51 0.64
N GLU A 175 20.17 9.77 0.52
CA GLU A 175 20.09 10.76 1.61
C GLU A 175 18.84 11.64 1.55
N LYS A 176 18.42 12.03 0.33
CA LYS A 176 17.30 12.95 0.12
C LYS A 176 16.06 12.31 -0.49
N ALA A 177 16.16 11.06 -0.99
CA ALA A 177 15.10 10.31 -1.68
C ALA A 177 14.56 11.02 -2.95
N VAL A 178 15.33 11.96 -3.53
CA VAL A 178 14.97 12.72 -4.74
C VAL A 178 16.22 12.98 -5.58
N VAL A 179 16.02 13.32 -6.85
CA VAL A 179 17.08 13.83 -7.74
C VAL A 179 17.27 15.31 -7.45
N ASP A 180 18.26 15.66 -6.62
CA ASP A 180 18.59 17.03 -6.23
C ASP A 180 19.85 17.50 -6.98
N LEU A 181 19.66 18.11 -8.16
CA LEU A 181 20.79 18.56 -8.99
C LEU A 181 21.75 19.53 -8.29
N PRO A 182 21.29 20.53 -7.50
CA PRO A 182 22.19 21.38 -6.72
C PRO A 182 23.08 20.57 -5.76
N TYR A 183 22.50 19.62 -5.03
CA TYR A 183 23.25 18.77 -4.12
C TYR A 183 24.21 17.83 -4.86
N MET A 184 23.81 17.27 -5.99
CA MET A 184 24.68 16.45 -6.84
C MET A 184 25.84 17.26 -7.40
N SER A 185 25.62 18.55 -7.72
CA SER A 185 26.67 19.49 -8.16
C SER A 185 27.67 19.78 -7.03
N GLU A 186 27.21 19.97 -5.81
CA GLU A 186 28.06 20.17 -4.63
C GLU A 186 28.94 18.94 -4.37
N LEU A 187 28.36 17.73 -4.44
CA LEU A 187 29.09 16.48 -4.21
C LEU A 187 30.13 16.17 -5.29
N SER A 188 29.78 16.38 -6.57
CA SER A 188 30.63 15.99 -7.70
C SER A 188 31.56 17.09 -8.20
N GLY A 189 31.29 18.35 -7.79
CA GLY A 189 32.01 19.54 -8.30
C GLY A 189 31.71 19.85 -9.78
N LYS A 190 30.73 19.18 -10.40
CA LYS A 190 30.31 19.37 -11.80
C LYS A 190 29.16 20.37 -11.90
N ASP A 191 29.06 21.06 -13.03
CA ASP A 191 27.87 21.89 -13.31
C ASP A 191 26.62 21.04 -13.53
N THR A 192 25.47 21.57 -13.14
CA THR A 192 24.18 20.88 -13.29
C THR A 192 23.88 20.45 -14.71
N LYS A 193 24.31 21.22 -15.72
CA LYS A 193 24.14 20.87 -17.13
C LYS A 193 24.98 19.67 -17.54
N GLU A 194 26.21 19.58 -17.01
CA GLU A 194 27.11 18.44 -17.24
C GLU A 194 26.53 17.18 -16.60
N ILE A 195 26.01 17.28 -15.38
CA ILE A 195 25.33 16.17 -14.70
C ILE A 195 24.13 15.65 -15.50
N VAL A 196 23.28 16.57 -16.00
CA VAL A 196 22.11 16.22 -16.81
C VAL A 196 22.52 15.51 -18.11
N GLU A 197 23.61 15.97 -18.76
CA GLU A 197 24.07 15.34 -20.00
C GLU A 197 24.71 13.95 -19.74
N GLU A 198 25.47 13.80 -18.65
CA GLU A 198 26.02 12.50 -18.25
C GLU A 198 24.93 11.49 -17.84
N LEU A 199 23.85 11.96 -17.22
CA LEU A 199 22.72 11.12 -16.80
C LEU A 199 21.56 11.11 -17.80
N ARG A 200 21.85 11.44 -19.05
CA ARG A 200 20.86 11.46 -20.12
C ARG A 200 20.22 10.09 -20.32
N GLY A 201 18.89 10.02 -20.14
CA GLY A 201 18.14 8.77 -20.20
C GLY A 201 18.06 8.01 -18.87
N VAL A 202 18.84 8.42 -17.85
CA VAL A 202 18.75 7.92 -16.47
C VAL A 202 17.84 8.78 -15.62
N ILE A 203 17.88 10.10 -15.83
CA ILE A 203 16.99 11.07 -15.20
C ILE A 203 16.21 11.85 -16.26
N PHE A 204 15.01 12.28 -15.90
CA PHE A 204 14.11 13.04 -16.78
C PHE A 204 13.51 14.23 -16.00
N GLU A 205 13.41 15.37 -16.65
CA GLU A 205 12.66 16.51 -16.14
C GLU A 205 11.17 16.33 -16.45
N ASP A 206 10.31 16.37 -15.44
CA ASP A 206 8.86 16.42 -15.65
C ASP A 206 8.48 17.81 -16.18
N PRO A 207 7.92 17.91 -17.39
CA PRO A 207 7.63 19.21 -18.01
C PRO A 207 6.56 20.03 -17.28
N ILE A 208 5.70 19.40 -16.45
CA ILE A 208 4.66 20.09 -15.67
C ILE A 208 5.24 20.66 -14.38
N THR A 209 5.94 19.82 -13.62
CA THR A 209 6.40 20.16 -12.27
C THR A 209 7.79 20.81 -12.26
N GLY A 210 8.58 20.61 -13.34
CA GLY A 210 9.99 20.99 -13.42
C GLY A 210 10.89 20.19 -12.48
N LYS A 211 10.40 19.10 -11.91
CA LYS A 211 11.18 18.21 -11.04
C LYS A 211 11.94 17.20 -11.88
N TRP A 212 13.12 16.86 -11.42
CA TRP A 212 13.89 15.76 -11.97
C TRP A 212 13.53 14.46 -11.27
N GLU A 213 13.25 13.44 -12.06
CA GLU A 213 12.84 12.10 -11.63
C GLU A 213 13.75 11.05 -12.25
N THR A 214 13.95 9.92 -11.59
CA THR A 214 14.66 8.79 -12.17
C THR A 214 13.84 8.15 -13.31
N ALA A 215 14.49 7.43 -14.21
CA ALA A 215 13.82 6.78 -15.34
C ALA A 215 12.69 5.83 -14.88
N ASP A 216 12.92 5.04 -13.82
CA ASP A 216 11.93 4.14 -13.24
C ASP A 216 10.71 4.88 -12.67
N GLU A 217 10.88 6.09 -12.17
CA GLU A 217 9.80 6.94 -11.67
C GLU A 217 9.08 7.66 -12.82
N TYR A 218 9.84 8.36 -13.68
CA TYR A 218 9.24 9.12 -14.78
C TYR A 218 8.51 8.23 -15.79
N LEU A 219 9.09 7.09 -16.14
CA LEU A 219 8.55 6.13 -17.12
C LEU A 219 7.52 5.17 -16.54
N SER A 220 6.89 5.52 -15.42
CA SER A 220 5.82 4.77 -14.75
C SER A 220 4.56 5.63 -14.60
N GLY A 221 3.48 5.02 -14.10
CA GLY A 221 2.19 5.70 -13.96
C GLY A 221 1.47 5.83 -15.30
N ASN A 222 0.72 6.92 -15.52
CA ASN A 222 -0.03 7.14 -16.76
C ASN A 222 0.91 7.58 -17.91
N VAL A 223 1.58 6.62 -18.52
CA VAL A 223 2.58 6.86 -19.58
C VAL A 223 1.98 7.38 -20.90
N ARG A 224 0.68 7.16 -21.15
CA ARG A 224 0.00 7.72 -22.33
C ARG A 224 -0.22 9.22 -22.18
N GLU A 225 -0.67 9.66 -21.03
CA GLU A 225 -0.84 11.07 -20.72
C GLU A 225 0.50 11.79 -20.68
N LYS A 226 1.51 11.21 -20.00
CA LYS A 226 2.88 11.74 -19.99
C LYS A 226 3.44 11.91 -21.42
N LEU A 227 3.17 10.97 -22.33
CA LEU A 227 3.60 11.08 -23.73
C LEU A 227 2.90 12.24 -24.45
N LYS A 228 1.59 12.45 -24.27
CA LYS A 228 0.84 13.57 -24.85
C LYS A 228 1.43 14.91 -24.36
N ILE A 229 1.66 15.01 -23.07
CA ILE A 229 2.26 16.20 -22.43
C ILE A 229 3.68 16.45 -22.95
N ALA A 230 4.56 15.45 -22.88
CA ALA A 230 5.94 15.58 -23.35
C ALA A 230 6.01 15.96 -24.83
N THR A 231 5.12 15.43 -25.69
CA THR A 231 5.05 15.78 -27.10
C THR A 231 4.69 17.25 -27.31
N SER A 232 3.69 17.76 -26.58
CA SER A 232 3.30 19.18 -26.66
C SER A 232 4.42 20.11 -26.19
N TYR A 233 5.14 19.74 -25.10
CA TYR A 233 6.27 20.54 -24.64
C TYR A 233 7.47 20.48 -25.60
N ALA A 234 7.73 19.35 -26.25
CA ALA A 234 8.83 19.19 -27.20
C ALA A 234 8.68 20.07 -28.46
N GLU A 235 7.45 20.49 -28.81
CA GLU A 235 7.21 21.44 -29.92
C GLU A 235 7.84 22.81 -29.67
N THR A 236 7.89 23.23 -28.40
CA THR A 236 8.44 24.55 -28.01
C THR A 236 9.81 24.46 -27.38
N LYS A 237 10.13 23.33 -26.73
CA LYS A 237 11.36 23.06 -26.02
C LYS A 237 11.96 21.72 -26.48
N PRO A 238 12.89 21.73 -27.46
CA PRO A 238 13.45 20.51 -28.05
C PRO A 238 14.14 19.57 -27.06
N GLU A 239 14.56 20.06 -25.88
CA GLU A 239 15.15 19.26 -24.80
C GLU A 239 14.23 18.11 -24.34
N PHE A 240 12.90 18.28 -24.38
CA PHE A 240 11.95 17.23 -24.05
C PHE A 240 11.78 16.14 -25.12
N SER A 241 12.51 16.23 -26.24
CA SER A 241 12.49 15.16 -27.27
C SER A 241 12.96 13.80 -26.73
N ILE A 242 13.86 13.80 -25.74
CA ILE A 242 14.31 12.58 -25.08
C ILE A 242 13.18 11.93 -24.27
N ASN A 243 12.38 12.72 -23.58
CA ASN A 243 11.20 12.26 -22.85
C ASN A 243 10.20 11.58 -23.80
N VAL A 244 9.96 12.21 -24.96
CA VAL A 244 9.07 11.65 -25.99
C VAL A 244 9.60 10.32 -26.52
N GLN A 245 10.91 10.22 -26.79
CA GLN A 245 11.52 8.97 -27.28
C GLN A 245 11.42 7.85 -26.25
N ALA A 246 11.78 8.14 -24.99
CA ALA A 246 11.70 7.17 -23.92
C ALA A 246 10.24 6.71 -23.66
N LEU A 247 9.31 7.65 -23.56
CA LEU A 247 7.89 7.34 -23.35
C LEU A 247 7.26 6.55 -24.52
N LYS A 248 7.69 6.78 -25.76
CA LYS A 248 7.22 5.99 -26.91
C LYS A 248 7.61 4.52 -26.84
N GLN A 249 8.80 4.24 -26.32
CA GLN A 249 9.33 2.86 -26.25
C GLN A 249 8.60 2.00 -25.23
N ILE A 250 8.05 2.63 -24.19
CA ILE A 250 7.43 1.92 -23.05
C ILE A 250 5.91 1.95 -23.06
N GLN A 251 5.29 2.42 -24.15
CA GLN A 251 3.82 2.43 -24.24
C GLN A 251 3.26 1.01 -24.12
N PRO A 252 2.22 0.79 -23.32
CA PRO A 252 1.56 -0.50 -23.25
C PRO A 252 0.96 -0.85 -24.60
N GLN A 253 1.07 -2.11 -24.97
CA GLN A 253 0.47 -2.64 -26.19
C GLN A 253 -1.04 -2.45 -26.15
N ASN A 254 -1.63 -1.95 -27.23
CA ASN A 254 -3.07 -1.77 -27.30
C ASN A 254 -3.77 -3.14 -27.25
N LEU A 255 -4.76 -3.23 -26.37
CA LEU A 255 -5.70 -4.33 -26.38
C LEU A 255 -6.64 -4.16 -27.59
N ASP A 256 -6.99 -5.24 -28.23
CA ASP A 256 -7.98 -5.26 -29.29
C ASP A 256 -9.40 -5.56 -28.76
N ALA A 257 -10.41 -5.50 -29.64
CA ALA A 257 -11.80 -5.70 -29.24
C ALA A 257 -12.09 -7.11 -28.70
N SER A 258 -11.29 -8.11 -29.02
CA SER A 258 -11.46 -9.48 -28.52
C SER A 258 -10.95 -9.66 -27.10
N GLU A 259 -10.05 -8.78 -26.67
CA GLU A 259 -9.45 -8.79 -25.33
C GLU A 259 -10.21 -7.88 -24.34
N ILE A 260 -11.15 -7.06 -24.85
CA ILE A 260 -11.91 -6.10 -24.04
C ILE A 260 -13.31 -6.64 -23.76
N GLU A 261 -13.62 -6.83 -22.49
CA GLU A 261 -14.98 -7.14 -22.05
C GLU A 261 -15.71 -5.86 -21.62
N ILE A 262 -16.80 -5.53 -22.32
CA ILE A 262 -17.65 -4.39 -21.99
C ILE A 262 -18.95 -4.88 -21.38
N ARG A 263 -19.22 -4.45 -20.16
CA ARG A 263 -20.50 -4.70 -19.49
C ARG A 263 -21.43 -3.54 -19.72
N ILE A 264 -22.69 -3.85 -19.97
CA ILE A 264 -23.73 -2.84 -20.03
C ILE A 264 -23.81 -2.09 -18.69
N GLY A 265 -23.90 -0.75 -18.75
CA GLY A 265 -23.85 0.09 -17.55
C GLY A 265 -22.45 0.53 -17.14
N ALA A 266 -21.40 0.18 -17.89
CA ALA A 266 -20.07 0.73 -17.68
C ALA A 266 -20.10 2.26 -17.79
N THR A 267 -19.66 2.94 -16.73
CA THR A 267 -19.81 4.40 -16.54
C THR A 267 -18.97 5.26 -17.49
N TRP A 268 -18.00 4.66 -18.14
CA TRP A 268 -17.14 5.31 -19.13
C TRP A 268 -17.72 5.28 -20.56
N ILE A 269 -18.80 4.53 -20.79
CA ILE A 269 -19.49 4.48 -22.08
C ILE A 269 -20.32 5.74 -22.24
N ASP A 270 -20.17 6.41 -23.38
CA ASP A 270 -20.97 7.59 -23.72
C ASP A 270 -22.46 7.22 -23.79
N PRO A 271 -23.36 7.95 -23.12
CA PRO A 271 -24.81 7.75 -23.21
C PRO A 271 -25.36 7.66 -24.64
N LYS A 272 -24.71 8.30 -25.60
CA LYS A 272 -25.05 8.20 -27.01
C LYS A 272 -25.08 6.77 -27.54
N TYR A 273 -24.13 5.91 -27.09
CA TYR A 273 -24.12 4.51 -27.50
C TYR A 273 -25.33 3.73 -26.98
N ILE A 274 -25.90 4.14 -25.87
CA ILE A 274 -27.14 3.55 -25.37
C ILE A 274 -28.33 4.02 -26.20
N ASP A 275 -28.35 5.30 -26.61
CA ASP A 275 -29.36 5.83 -27.54
C ASP A 275 -29.28 5.12 -28.90
N ASP A 276 -28.06 4.93 -29.44
CA ASP A 276 -27.82 4.19 -30.67
C ASP A 276 -28.27 2.71 -30.54
N PHE A 277 -27.98 2.07 -29.40
CA PHE A 277 -28.46 0.71 -29.10
C PHE A 277 -29.99 0.63 -29.07
N MET A 278 -30.67 1.60 -28.47
CA MET A 278 -32.13 1.66 -28.49
C MET A 278 -32.64 1.88 -29.92
N GLY A 279 -31.97 2.66 -30.75
CA GLY A 279 -32.32 2.86 -32.15
C GLY A 279 -32.17 1.60 -33.01
N GLU A 280 -31.00 0.98 -32.95
CA GLU A 280 -30.65 -0.15 -33.80
C GLU A 280 -31.25 -1.50 -33.33
N VAL A 281 -31.17 -1.78 -32.03
CA VAL A 281 -31.56 -3.10 -31.50
C VAL A 281 -33.01 -3.10 -31.01
N PHE A 282 -33.45 -2.07 -30.30
CA PHE A 282 -34.85 -1.95 -29.89
C PHE A 282 -35.76 -1.44 -31.00
N GLN A 283 -35.18 -1.03 -32.12
CA GLN A 283 -35.90 -0.42 -33.23
C GLN A 283 -36.79 0.74 -32.76
N THR A 284 -36.25 1.55 -31.84
CA THR A 284 -36.95 2.72 -31.32
C THR A 284 -37.15 3.73 -32.46
N PRO A 285 -38.39 4.18 -32.74
CA PRO A 285 -38.64 5.10 -33.82
C PRO A 285 -37.86 6.42 -33.69
N HIS A 286 -37.34 6.92 -34.79
CA HIS A 286 -36.50 8.12 -34.83
C HIS A 286 -37.20 9.34 -34.24
N TYR A 287 -38.54 9.46 -34.43
CA TYR A 287 -39.32 10.55 -33.89
C TYR A 287 -39.39 10.56 -32.32
N LEU A 288 -38.97 9.49 -31.67
CA LEU A 288 -38.84 9.42 -30.20
C LEU A 288 -37.44 9.74 -29.72
N LEU A 289 -36.42 9.42 -30.52
CA LEU A 289 -35.01 9.65 -30.18
C LEU A 289 -34.59 11.10 -30.50
N ASP A 290 -34.86 11.61 -31.70
CA ASP A 290 -34.43 12.94 -32.14
C ASP A 290 -34.96 14.11 -31.30
N PRO A 291 -36.24 14.20 -30.95
CA PRO A 291 -36.71 15.23 -30.06
C PRO A 291 -36.34 15.00 -28.60
N GLY A 292 -35.65 13.89 -28.30
CA GLY A 292 -35.24 13.53 -26.95
C GLY A 292 -36.36 13.05 -26.03
N ALA A 293 -37.49 12.58 -26.60
CA ALA A 293 -38.59 12.01 -25.84
C ALA A 293 -38.17 10.72 -25.12
N VAL A 294 -37.30 9.91 -25.78
CA VAL A 294 -36.60 8.79 -25.18
C VAL A 294 -35.11 9.10 -25.28
N LYS A 295 -34.45 9.36 -24.18
CA LYS A 295 -33.03 9.75 -24.16
C LYS A 295 -32.32 9.25 -22.92
N THR A 296 -31.10 8.76 -23.11
CA THR A 296 -30.23 8.30 -22.03
C THR A 296 -29.38 9.44 -21.50
N SER A 297 -29.21 9.48 -20.18
CA SER A 297 -28.29 10.37 -19.49
C SER A 297 -27.59 9.64 -18.35
N PHE A 298 -26.35 10.04 -18.07
CA PHE A 298 -25.57 9.54 -16.95
C PHE A 298 -25.19 10.70 -16.03
N SER A 299 -25.44 10.52 -14.73
CA SER A 299 -25.04 11.48 -13.70
C SER A 299 -23.76 11.03 -13.03
N ASN A 300 -22.65 11.75 -13.21
CA ASN A 300 -21.39 11.50 -12.54
C ASN A 300 -21.46 11.69 -11.00
N ILE A 301 -22.40 12.53 -10.53
CA ILE A 301 -22.54 12.82 -9.09
C ILE A 301 -23.17 11.63 -8.35
N THR A 302 -24.22 11.04 -8.95
CA THR A 302 -24.95 9.92 -8.33
C THR A 302 -24.52 8.57 -8.89
N SER A 303 -23.65 8.54 -9.90
CA SER A 303 -23.23 7.36 -10.65
C SER A 303 -24.43 6.54 -11.16
N THR A 304 -25.49 7.23 -11.63
CA THR A 304 -26.72 6.60 -12.08
C THR A 304 -27.07 6.95 -13.53
N TRP A 305 -27.57 5.94 -14.22
CA TRP A 305 -28.15 6.06 -15.55
C TRP A 305 -29.64 6.38 -15.44
N ASN A 306 -30.12 7.25 -16.30
CA ASN A 306 -31.55 7.56 -16.41
C ASN A 306 -31.97 7.56 -17.87
N ILE A 307 -33.08 6.91 -18.18
CA ILE A 307 -33.71 6.94 -19.51
C ILE A 307 -34.98 7.77 -19.40
N ALA A 308 -34.97 8.96 -19.98
CA ALA A 308 -36.17 9.76 -20.13
C ALA A 308 -37.18 9.03 -21.02
N GLY A 309 -38.46 9.17 -20.79
CA GLY A 309 -39.49 8.52 -21.59
C GLY A 309 -39.60 7.00 -21.47
N LYS A 310 -38.91 6.38 -20.50
CA LYS A 310 -38.95 4.92 -20.27
C LYS A 310 -40.32 4.31 -20.01
N ASN A 311 -41.26 5.12 -19.62
CA ASN A 311 -42.66 4.71 -19.38
C ASN A 311 -43.61 5.12 -20.52
N ALA A 312 -43.08 5.70 -21.63
CA ALA A 312 -43.89 6.06 -22.76
C ALA A 312 -44.59 4.82 -23.30
N GLU A 313 -45.91 4.91 -23.48
CA GLU A 313 -46.72 3.81 -23.97
C GLU A 313 -46.39 3.49 -25.44
N THR A 314 -45.48 2.53 -25.57
CA THR A 314 -45.24 1.85 -26.86
C THR A 314 -45.51 0.37 -26.68
N SER A 315 -46.62 0.03 -26.04
CA SER A 315 -47.01 -1.34 -25.67
C SER A 315 -47.04 -2.35 -26.85
N ARG A 316 -47.02 -1.86 -28.07
CA ARG A 316 -46.92 -2.65 -29.30
C ARG A 316 -45.62 -2.44 -30.07
N SER A 317 -44.63 -1.80 -29.48
CA SER A 317 -43.33 -1.64 -30.13
C SER A 317 -42.54 -2.94 -30.15
N PHE A 318 -41.67 -3.10 -31.15
CA PHE A 318 -40.74 -4.21 -31.23
C PHE A 318 -39.92 -4.36 -29.93
N ALA A 319 -39.49 -3.24 -29.38
CA ALA A 319 -38.77 -3.20 -28.11
C ALA A 319 -39.51 -3.94 -26.98
N ASN A 320 -40.78 -3.60 -26.74
CA ASN A 320 -41.56 -4.15 -25.63
C ASN A 320 -41.99 -5.60 -25.89
N THR A 321 -42.20 -6.02 -27.12
CA THR A 321 -42.52 -7.43 -27.45
C THR A 321 -41.30 -8.33 -27.30
N THR A 322 -40.13 -7.86 -27.68
CA THR A 322 -38.88 -8.64 -27.65
C THR A 322 -38.16 -8.57 -26.29
N PHE A 323 -37.99 -7.37 -25.78
CA PHE A 323 -37.16 -7.08 -24.60
C PHE A 323 -37.94 -6.61 -23.36
N GLY A 324 -39.24 -6.33 -23.50
CA GLY A 324 -40.14 -5.96 -22.40
C GLY A 324 -41.01 -7.12 -21.93
N THR A 325 -41.85 -6.82 -20.95
CA THR A 325 -42.93 -7.68 -20.46
C THR A 325 -44.26 -6.91 -20.53
N THR A 326 -45.39 -7.59 -20.19
CA THR A 326 -46.70 -6.93 -20.03
C THR A 326 -46.73 -5.92 -18.88
N ARG A 327 -45.78 -6.03 -17.94
CA ARG A 327 -45.74 -5.27 -16.68
C ARG A 327 -44.66 -4.20 -16.70
N VAL A 328 -43.57 -4.40 -17.44
CA VAL A 328 -42.40 -3.51 -17.45
C VAL A 328 -41.93 -3.31 -18.88
N THR A 329 -41.71 -2.04 -19.24
CA THR A 329 -41.24 -1.68 -20.59
C THR A 329 -39.77 -2.11 -20.79
N ALA A 330 -39.37 -2.31 -22.02
CA ALA A 330 -37.96 -2.59 -22.40
C ALA A 330 -37.02 -1.49 -21.94
N TYR A 331 -37.44 -0.22 -22.02
CA TYR A 331 -36.63 0.92 -21.58
C TYR A 331 -36.43 0.98 -20.08
N LYS A 332 -37.44 0.57 -19.30
CA LYS A 332 -37.31 0.49 -17.84
C LYS A 332 -36.40 -0.68 -17.45
N LEU A 333 -36.51 -1.81 -18.12
CA LEU A 333 -35.60 -2.96 -17.91
C LEU A 333 -34.16 -2.58 -18.30
N LEU A 334 -33.96 -1.84 -19.40
CA LEU A 334 -32.65 -1.34 -19.82
C LEU A 334 -32.06 -0.39 -18.77
N GLU A 335 -32.84 0.57 -18.24
CA GLU A 335 -32.37 1.47 -17.19
C GLU A 335 -31.98 0.73 -15.92
N ASP A 336 -32.78 -0.25 -15.48
CA ASP A 336 -32.46 -1.05 -14.29
C ASP A 336 -31.20 -1.90 -14.55
N THR A 337 -31.03 -2.43 -15.77
CA THR A 337 -29.84 -3.19 -16.17
C THR A 337 -28.59 -2.31 -16.19
N LEU A 338 -28.68 -1.08 -16.74
CA LEU A 338 -27.60 -0.08 -16.73
C LEU A 338 -27.16 0.28 -15.30
N ASN A 339 -28.11 0.32 -14.36
CA ASN A 339 -27.87 0.60 -12.94
C ASN A 339 -27.56 -0.65 -12.12
N LEU A 340 -27.35 -1.80 -12.74
CA LEU A 340 -27.07 -3.09 -12.07
C LEU A 340 -28.15 -3.48 -11.03
N LYS A 341 -29.42 -3.13 -11.32
CA LYS A 341 -30.56 -3.44 -10.47
C LYS A 341 -31.30 -4.68 -11.00
N ASP A 342 -31.46 -5.65 -10.13
CA ASP A 342 -32.32 -6.79 -10.39
C ASP A 342 -33.79 -6.39 -10.34
N ILE A 343 -34.55 -6.73 -11.37
CA ILE A 343 -35.98 -6.44 -11.42
C ILE A 343 -36.74 -7.33 -10.45
N LYS A 344 -37.71 -6.72 -9.72
CA LYS A 344 -38.67 -7.43 -8.86
C LYS A 344 -40.05 -6.92 -9.12
N ILE A 345 -40.96 -7.81 -9.50
CA ILE A 345 -42.36 -7.47 -9.80
C ILE A 345 -43.23 -7.90 -8.64
N TYR A 346 -44.09 -7.01 -8.21
CA TYR A 346 -45.00 -7.22 -7.08
C TYR A 346 -46.47 -7.10 -7.52
N ASP A 347 -47.29 -7.97 -6.99
CA ASP A 347 -48.74 -7.84 -7.01
C ASP A 347 -49.22 -7.18 -5.73
N THR A 348 -50.33 -6.49 -5.78
CA THR A 348 -50.97 -5.88 -4.61
C THR A 348 -52.25 -6.64 -4.30
N PHE A 349 -52.31 -7.27 -3.11
CA PHE A 349 -53.46 -7.94 -2.57
C PHE A 349 -53.77 -7.33 -1.22
N ASP A 350 -54.99 -6.81 -1.01
CA ASP A 350 -55.44 -6.21 0.26
C ASP A 350 -54.38 -5.31 0.87
N GLU A 351 -53.90 -4.32 0.08
CA GLU A 351 -52.86 -3.34 0.42
C GLU A 351 -51.46 -3.92 0.73
N ARG A 352 -51.28 -5.26 0.61
CA ARG A 352 -50.00 -5.90 0.81
C ARG A 352 -49.32 -6.15 -0.53
N ARG A 353 -48.01 -5.82 -0.62
CA ARG A 353 -47.18 -6.10 -1.79
C ARG A 353 -46.61 -7.51 -1.67
N VAL A 354 -46.95 -8.40 -2.61
CA VAL A 354 -46.47 -9.78 -2.68
C VAL A 354 -45.63 -9.95 -3.92
N LEU A 355 -44.44 -10.54 -3.77
CA LEU A 355 -43.55 -10.77 -4.91
C LEU A 355 -44.16 -11.78 -5.87
N ASN A 356 -44.39 -11.36 -7.10
CA ASN A 356 -44.78 -12.29 -8.19
C ASN A 356 -43.51 -12.94 -8.76
N LYS A 357 -43.26 -14.18 -8.39
CA LYS A 357 -42.07 -14.92 -8.79
C LYS A 357 -42.03 -15.21 -10.29
N GLU A 358 -43.14 -15.53 -10.90
CA GLU A 358 -43.26 -15.84 -12.33
C GLU A 358 -42.92 -14.64 -13.18
N GLU A 359 -43.59 -13.50 -12.96
CA GLU A 359 -43.37 -12.28 -13.68
C GLU A 359 -41.94 -11.71 -13.44
N THR A 360 -41.41 -11.88 -12.21
CA THR A 360 -40.03 -11.51 -11.88
C THR A 360 -39.04 -12.34 -12.68
N THR A 361 -39.25 -13.65 -12.79
CA THR A 361 -38.37 -14.55 -13.57
C THR A 361 -38.38 -14.18 -15.06
N ILE A 362 -39.58 -13.92 -15.63
CA ILE A 362 -39.72 -13.49 -17.03
C ILE A 362 -38.95 -12.16 -17.26
N ALA A 363 -39.12 -11.18 -16.36
CA ALA A 363 -38.45 -9.90 -16.47
C ALA A 363 -36.94 -10.02 -16.32
N SER A 364 -36.44 -10.85 -15.41
CA SER A 364 -35.01 -11.14 -15.26
C SER A 364 -34.43 -11.79 -16.52
N GLN A 365 -35.15 -12.72 -17.15
CA GLN A 365 -34.74 -13.30 -18.44
C GLN A 365 -34.63 -12.22 -19.53
N LYS A 366 -35.54 -11.26 -19.55
CA LYS A 366 -35.48 -10.13 -20.49
C LYS A 366 -34.27 -9.23 -20.22
N GLN A 367 -33.89 -9.01 -18.95
CA GLN A 367 -32.67 -8.29 -18.61
C GLN A 367 -31.41 -9.03 -19.14
N GLU A 368 -31.34 -10.35 -19.00
CA GLU A 368 -30.22 -11.11 -19.57
C GLU A 368 -30.19 -11.02 -21.10
N ASN A 369 -31.34 -11.12 -21.78
CA ASN A 369 -31.40 -10.95 -23.22
C ASN A 369 -30.93 -9.55 -23.67
N ILE A 370 -31.21 -8.50 -22.87
CA ILE A 370 -30.71 -7.14 -23.14
C ILE A 370 -29.16 -7.09 -23.00
N LYS A 371 -28.61 -7.72 -21.97
CA LYS A 371 -27.14 -7.78 -21.75
C LYS A 371 -26.44 -8.50 -22.90
N GLU A 372 -26.96 -9.64 -23.33
CA GLU A 372 -26.42 -10.39 -24.46
C GLU A 372 -26.52 -9.61 -25.76
N ALA A 373 -27.69 -9.03 -26.02
CA ALA A 373 -27.88 -8.21 -27.23
C ALA A 373 -26.92 -7.00 -27.27
N PHE A 374 -26.67 -6.35 -26.14
CA PHE A 374 -25.71 -5.25 -26.04
C PHE A 374 -24.28 -5.72 -26.30
N LYS A 375 -23.88 -6.84 -25.70
CA LYS A 375 -22.56 -7.44 -25.88
C LYS A 375 -22.27 -7.75 -27.35
N ASP A 376 -23.25 -8.31 -28.06
CA ASP A 376 -23.14 -8.67 -29.47
C ASP A 376 -23.15 -7.41 -30.37
N TRP A 377 -23.88 -6.37 -29.98
CA TRP A 377 -24.06 -5.15 -30.75
C TRP A 377 -22.88 -4.20 -30.65
N ILE A 378 -22.28 -4.03 -29.45
CA ILE A 378 -21.35 -2.93 -29.14
C ILE A 378 -20.13 -2.91 -30.08
N PHE A 379 -19.63 -4.08 -30.47
CA PHE A 379 -18.47 -4.23 -31.34
C PHE A 379 -18.83 -4.57 -32.80
N ARG A 380 -20.09 -4.63 -33.17
CA ARG A 380 -20.50 -5.00 -34.52
C ARG A 380 -20.09 -3.97 -35.58
N ASP A 381 -20.32 -2.70 -35.30
CA ASP A 381 -19.95 -1.60 -36.16
C ASP A 381 -18.44 -1.28 -36.04
N PRO A 382 -17.70 -1.17 -37.22
CA PRO A 382 -16.26 -0.95 -37.19
C PRO A 382 -15.82 0.39 -36.58
N GLU A 383 -16.55 1.48 -36.87
CA GLU A 383 -16.18 2.80 -36.36
C GLU A 383 -16.43 2.93 -34.87
N ARG A 384 -17.58 2.43 -34.42
CA ARG A 384 -17.93 2.34 -33.00
C ARG A 384 -16.91 1.47 -32.26
N ARG A 385 -16.58 0.31 -32.79
CA ARG A 385 -15.58 -0.61 -32.24
C ARG A 385 -14.22 0.08 -32.06
N GLN A 386 -13.73 0.77 -33.10
CA GLN A 386 -12.45 1.47 -33.03
C GLN A 386 -12.45 2.53 -31.92
N LYS A 387 -13.46 3.39 -31.88
CA LYS A 387 -13.56 4.46 -30.87
C LYS A 387 -13.63 3.91 -29.44
N ILE A 388 -14.37 2.83 -29.24
CA ILE A 388 -14.50 2.19 -27.93
C ILE A 388 -13.17 1.55 -27.50
N VAL A 389 -12.49 0.85 -28.41
CA VAL A 389 -11.16 0.27 -28.15
C VAL A 389 -10.13 1.35 -27.82
N GLU A 390 -10.11 2.46 -28.56
CA GLU A 390 -9.24 3.61 -28.28
C GLU A 390 -9.53 4.20 -26.89
N THR A 391 -10.81 4.46 -26.58
CA THR A 391 -11.22 4.99 -25.28
C THR A 391 -10.85 4.05 -24.13
N TYR A 392 -11.07 2.75 -24.30
CA TYR A 392 -10.72 1.75 -23.30
C TYR A 392 -9.21 1.74 -23.04
N ASN A 393 -8.40 1.70 -24.09
CA ASN A 393 -6.94 1.71 -23.96
C ASN A 393 -6.44 3.02 -23.32
N GLU A 394 -7.07 4.15 -23.60
CA GLU A 394 -6.70 5.42 -22.96
C GLU A 394 -7.03 5.45 -21.47
N LEU A 395 -8.18 4.91 -21.07
CA LEU A 395 -8.65 4.96 -19.68
C LEU A 395 -8.07 3.84 -18.80
N PHE A 396 -7.95 2.63 -19.33
CA PHE A 396 -7.66 1.45 -18.53
C PHE A 396 -6.36 0.74 -18.88
N ASN A 397 -5.78 1.02 -20.04
CA ASN A 397 -4.50 0.46 -20.48
C ASN A 397 -3.46 1.58 -20.67
N SER A 398 -3.44 2.54 -19.76
CA SER A 398 -2.56 3.71 -19.82
C SER A 398 -1.45 3.70 -18.77
N VAL A 399 -1.56 2.82 -17.79
CA VAL A 399 -0.67 2.80 -16.63
C VAL A 399 0.37 1.70 -16.78
N ARG A 400 1.64 2.06 -16.58
CA ARG A 400 2.76 1.13 -16.44
C ARG A 400 3.19 1.10 -14.97
N PRO A 401 3.33 -0.10 -14.35
CA PRO A 401 3.90 -0.19 -13.02
C PRO A 401 5.35 0.29 -13.02
N ARG A 402 5.83 0.77 -11.87
CA ARG A 402 7.23 1.15 -11.70
C ARG A 402 8.09 -0.11 -11.71
N GLU A 403 9.05 -0.15 -12.61
CA GLU A 403 10.04 -1.22 -12.73
C GLU A 403 11.39 -0.66 -12.32
N TYR A 404 12.02 -1.29 -11.33
CA TYR A 404 13.31 -0.85 -10.83
C TYR A 404 14.41 -1.53 -11.61
N GLU A 405 15.16 -0.73 -12.36
CA GLU A 405 16.39 -1.16 -13.02
C GLU A 405 17.59 -0.53 -12.31
N GLY A 406 18.46 -1.36 -11.75
CA GLY A 406 19.65 -0.94 -11.02
C GLY A 406 20.93 -0.88 -11.85
N SER A 407 20.88 -1.06 -13.17
CA SER A 407 22.06 -1.16 -14.05
C SER A 407 22.95 0.09 -14.02
N HIS A 408 22.38 1.25 -13.67
CA HIS A 408 23.08 2.53 -13.54
C HIS A 408 23.71 2.75 -12.16
N LEU A 409 23.39 1.88 -11.16
CA LEU A 409 23.91 2.02 -9.81
C LEU A 409 25.30 1.39 -9.73
N THR A 410 26.29 2.20 -9.37
CA THR A 410 27.62 1.74 -9.04
C THR A 410 27.87 1.91 -7.55
N PHE A 411 28.25 0.84 -6.88
CA PHE A 411 28.54 0.86 -5.44
C PHE A 411 30.05 0.88 -5.23
N PRO A 412 30.63 1.98 -4.72
CA PRO A 412 32.06 2.07 -4.46
C PRO A 412 32.51 0.92 -3.54
N GLY A 413 33.46 0.11 -3.99
CA GLY A 413 34.01 -1.02 -3.23
C GLY A 413 33.26 -2.34 -3.32
N MET A 414 32.22 -2.46 -4.16
CA MET A 414 31.69 -3.75 -4.58
C MET A 414 32.53 -4.38 -5.67
N THR A 415 32.81 -5.68 -5.54
CA THR A 415 33.43 -6.47 -6.61
C THR A 415 32.45 -6.60 -7.78
N PRO A 416 32.89 -6.46 -9.04
CA PRO A 416 32.04 -6.59 -10.23
C PRO A 416 31.37 -7.95 -10.42
N ASP A 417 31.75 -8.94 -9.65
CA ASP A 417 31.34 -10.36 -9.78
C ASP A 417 30.18 -10.75 -8.84
N LEU A 418 29.54 -9.80 -8.20
CA LEU A 418 28.31 -10.04 -7.42
C LEU A 418 27.10 -9.71 -8.31
N GLU A 419 26.60 -10.73 -9.03
CA GLU A 419 25.28 -10.74 -9.64
C GLU A 419 24.16 -10.94 -8.59
#